data_b17a8ba0921d7734b4aa9c6c5108819e
#
_entry.id   b17a8ba0921d7734b4aa9c6c5108819e
#
_cell.length_a   1.000
_cell.length_b   1.000
_cell.length_c   1.000
_cell.angle_alpha   90.00
_cell.angle_beta   90.00
_cell.angle_gamma   90.00
#
_symmetry.space_group_name_H-M   'P 1'
#
loop_
_entity.id
_entity.type
_entity.pdbx_description
1 polymer ?
#
loop_
_entity_poly.entity_id
_entity_poly.type
_entity_poly.pdbx_seq_one_letter_code
_entity_poly.pdbx_strand_id
1 'polypeptide(L)'
;GSTANDGSGFKNAELKPTEIALLENIKQVQHQQNLPQSSELVKTKVSKVNLDIEMETGTGKTYCYIKTIFELNRQYGWSKFIIVVPSIAIREGVAKSLEITAEHFLETYHKKARFFIYNSKQLHHLESFSSDAGVNVMVINVQAFNATGKDNRRIYEELDDFQSRKPIDVIAANRPILILDEPQKMEGGKTLDSLVNFKPLMVLRYSATHKTTHNKIHRLDALDAYNQKLVKKLSLIHISEPTRPY
;
A
#
# COMPACT_ATOMS: atom_id res chain seq x y z
N GLY A 1 7.25 -14.02 11.57
CA GLY A 1 8.42 -13.54 10.91
C GLY A 1 8.91 -12.25 11.56
N SER A 2 10.12 -12.28 12.11
CA SER A 2 10.73 -11.14 12.76
C SER A 2 11.13 -10.08 11.74
N THR A 3 10.86 -8.82 12.04
CA THR A 3 11.55 -7.69 11.43
C THR A 3 13.04 -7.85 11.76
N ALA A 4 13.87 -7.97 10.75
CA ALA A 4 15.30 -8.06 10.98
C ALA A 4 15.82 -6.70 11.46
N ASN A 5 16.28 -6.64 12.69
CA ASN A 5 17.02 -5.49 13.18
C ASN A 5 18.51 -5.73 12.87
N ASP A 6 18.94 -5.22 11.74
CA ASP A 6 20.35 -5.32 11.30
C ASP A 6 21.13 -4.01 11.52
N GLY A 7 20.61 -3.13 12.38
CA GLY A 7 21.20 -1.82 12.64
C GLY A 7 20.77 -0.73 11.67
N SER A 8 19.99 -1.06 10.61
CA SER A 8 19.47 -0.11 9.63
C SER A 8 18.00 0.26 9.86
N GLY A 9 17.43 -0.10 11.01
CA GLY A 9 16.02 0.12 11.33
C GLY A 9 15.17 -1.14 11.19
N PHE A 10 13.85 -0.97 11.27
CA PHE A 10 12.88 -2.07 11.23
C PHE A 10 12.29 -2.25 9.84
N LYS A 11 13.13 -2.61 8.87
CA LYS A 11 12.68 -2.86 7.51
C LYS A 11 11.81 -4.12 7.39
N ASN A 12 10.98 -4.18 6.37
CA ASN A 12 10.23 -5.39 6.06
C ASN A 12 11.17 -6.55 5.71
N ALA A 13 10.85 -7.74 6.23
CA ALA A 13 11.55 -8.96 5.86
C ALA A 13 11.30 -9.31 4.39
N GLU A 14 12.26 -9.99 3.75
CA GLU A 14 12.11 -10.44 2.37
C GLU A 14 11.00 -11.48 2.23
N LEU A 15 10.51 -11.63 1.00
CA LEU A 15 9.60 -12.71 0.64
C LEU A 15 10.33 -14.05 0.76
N LYS A 16 9.85 -14.92 1.65
CA LYS A 16 10.43 -16.25 1.86
C LYS A 16 10.07 -17.27 0.78
N PRO A 17 8.81 -17.29 0.24
CA PRO A 17 8.44 -18.24 -0.76
C PRO A 17 9.23 -18.07 -2.07
N THR A 18 9.51 -19.17 -2.74
CA THR A 18 10.02 -19.14 -4.12
C THR A 18 8.97 -18.56 -5.08
N GLU A 19 9.40 -18.15 -6.28
CA GLU A 19 8.47 -17.67 -7.30
C GLU A 19 7.42 -18.73 -7.66
N ILE A 20 7.81 -19.99 -7.70
CA ILE A 20 6.88 -21.11 -7.96
C ILE A 20 5.85 -21.22 -6.85
N ALA A 21 6.28 -21.14 -5.59
CA ALA A 21 5.37 -21.19 -4.43
C ALA A 21 4.43 -19.97 -4.39
N LEU A 22 4.93 -18.79 -4.71
CA LEU A 22 4.10 -17.56 -4.81
C LEU A 22 3.03 -17.70 -5.87
N LEU A 23 3.38 -18.20 -7.05
CA LEU A 23 2.43 -18.41 -8.14
C LEU A 23 1.37 -19.45 -7.77
N GLU A 24 1.76 -20.54 -7.14
CA GLU A 24 0.80 -21.55 -6.67
C GLU A 24 -0.18 -20.96 -5.63
N ASN A 25 0.31 -20.16 -4.71
CA ASN A 25 -0.54 -19.47 -3.73
C ASN A 25 -1.51 -18.53 -4.41
N ILE A 26 -1.06 -17.77 -5.40
CA ILE A 26 -1.91 -16.86 -6.18
C ILE A 26 -3.00 -17.66 -6.92
N LYS A 27 -2.63 -18.74 -7.60
CA LYS A 27 -3.58 -19.62 -8.29
C LYS A 27 -4.64 -20.18 -7.35
N GLN A 28 -4.24 -20.57 -6.14
CA GLN A 28 -5.16 -21.08 -5.13
C GLN A 28 -6.16 -20.01 -4.70
N VAL A 29 -5.72 -18.79 -4.45
CA VAL A 29 -6.59 -17.67 -4.11
C VAL A 29 -7.53 -17.35 -5.27
N GLN A 30 -7.03 -17.31 -6.49
CA GLN A 30 -7.83 -17.09 -7.70
C GLN A 30 -8.90 -18.16 -7.86
N HIS A 31 -8.55 -19.43 -7.64
CA HIS A 31 -9.50 -20.54 -7.71
C HIS A 31 -10.62 -20.38 -6.68
N GLN A 32 -10.28 -20.03 -5.44
CA GLN A 32 -11.24 -19.80 -4.36
C GLN A 32 -12.20 -18.65 -4.66
N GLN A 33 -11.76 -17.67 -5.44
CA GLN A 33 -12.54 -16.49 -5.81
C GLN A 33 -13.20 -16.59 -7.19
N ASN A 34 -13.13 -17.75 -7.84
CA ASN A 34 -13.63 -17.96 -9.21
C ASN A 34 -13.02 -16.98 -10.22
N LEU A 35 -11.76 -16.63 -10.04
CA LEU A 35 -10.99 -15.82 -10.98
C LEU A 35 -10.21 -16.72 -11.95
N PRO A 36 -9.97 -16.26 -13.20
CA PRO A 36 -9.05 -16.94 -14.09
C PRO A 36 -7.68 -17.09 -13.44
N GLN A 37 -7.10 -18.29 -13.52
CA GLN A 37 -5.80 -18.54 -12.91
C GLN A 37 -4.66 -17.97 -13.77
N SER A 38 -3.73 -17.29 -13.11
CA SER A 38 -2.52 -16.79 -13.74
C SER A 38 -1.61 -17.92 -14.17
N SER A 39 -0.99 -17.80 -15.36
CA SER A 39 0.00 -18.75 -15.84
C SER A 39 1.42 -18.44 -15.34
N GLU A 40 1.66 -17.21 -14.92
CA GLU A 40 2.97 -16.72 -14.48
C GLU A 40 2.85 -15.58 -13.48
N LEU A 41 3.92 -15.31 -12.74
CA LEU A 41 4.07 -14.06 -12.00
C LEU A 41 4.32 -12.92 -12.99
N VAL A 42 3.45 -11.92 -13.00
CA VAL A 42 3.60 -10.75 -13.85
C VAL A 42 4.57 -9.77 -13.20
N LYS A 43 5.84 -9.87 -13.60
CA LYS A 43 6.92 -9.01 -13.11
C LYS A 43 6.92 -7.69 -13.86
N THR A 44 7.22 -6.62 -13.14
CA THR A 44 7.44 -5.29 -13.70
C THR A 44 8.83 -4.81 -13.31
N LYS A 45 9.25 -3.66 -13.87
CA LYS A 45 10.49 -2.99 -13.44
C LYS A 45 10.45 -2.65 -11.95
N VAL A 46 9.27 -2.41 -11.40
CA VAL A 46 9.06 -1.96 -10.03
C VAL A 46 9.15 -3.11 -9.03
N SER A 47 8.54 -4.25 -9.35
CA SER A 47 8.50 -5.40 -8.44
C SER A 47 8.28 -6.71 -9.19
N LYS A 48 8.73 -7.80 -8.56
CA LYS A 48 8.43 -9.17 -9.01
C LYS A 48 7.01 -9.60 -8.67
N VAL A 49 6.39 -8.97 -7.68
CA VAL A 49 5.03 -9.29 -7.23
C VAL A 49 4.14 -8.08 -7.39
N ASN A 50 3.15 -8.19 -8.27
CA ASN A 50 2.17 -7.16 -8.56
C ASN A 50 0.78 -7.78 -8.49
N LEU A 51 0.03 -7.43 -7.45
CA LEU A 51 -1.29 -8.01 -7.21
C LEU A 51 -2.37 -6.98 -7.53
N ASP A 52 -3.32 -7.36 -8.37
CA ASP A 52 -4.45 -6.52 -8.74
C ASP A 52 -5.67 -6.86 -7.90
N ILE A 53 -6.20 -5.85 -7.23
CA ILE A 53 -7.46 -5.93 -6.47
C ILE A 53 -8.46 -5.01 -7.17
N GLU A 54 -9.49 -5.61 -7.77
CA GLU A 54 -10.52 -4.89 -8.52
C GLU A 54 -11.75 -4.68 -7.65
N MET A 55 -12.05 -3.42 -7.34
CA MET A 55 -13.18 -3.02 -6.52
C MET A 55 -13.87 -1.81 -7.14
N GLU A 56 -15.19 -1.88 -7.24
CA GLU A 56 -16.01 -0.77 -7.72
C GLU A 56 -15.96 0.43 -6.76
N THR A 57 -16.16 1.63 -7.32
CA THR A 57 -16.28 2.86 -6.54
C THR A 57 -17.41 2.74 -5.52
N GLY A 58 -17.16 3.17 -4.28
CA GLY A 58 -18.14 3.12 -3.20
C GLY A 58 -18.25 1.78 -2.48
N THR A 59 -17.36 0.80 -2.76
CA THR A 59 -17.35 -0.51 -2.10
C THR A 59 -16.44 -0.59 -0.88
N GLY A 60 -15.93 0.55 -0.38
CA GLY A 60 -15.04 0.58 0.78
C GLY A 60 -13.59 0.25 0.46
N LYS A 61 -13.11 0.64 -0.71
CA LYS A 61 -11.74 0.36 -1.18
C LYS A 61 -10.68 0.81 -0.18
N THR A 62 -10.77 2.04 0.32
CA THR A 62 -9.82 2.58 1.29
C THR A 62 -9.80 1.78 2.59
N TYR A 63 -10.96 1.48 3.13
CA TYR A 63 -11.07 0.60 4.30
C TYR A 63 -10.42 -0.76 4.02
N CYS A 64 -10.66 -1.32 2.86
CA CYS A 64 -10.13 -2.63 2.46
C CYS A 64 -8.61 -2.66 2.46
N TYR A 65 -7.95 -1.65 1.85
CA TYR A 65 -6.49 -1.69 1.84
C TYR A 65 -5.87 -1.29 3.19
N ILE A 66 -6.53 -0.48 4.01
CA ILE A 66 -6.08 -0.25 5.39
C ILE A 66 -6.16 -1.56 6.19
N LYS A 67 -7.25 -2.30 6.08
CA LYS A 67 -7.39 -3.62 6.70
C LYS A 67 -6.28 -4.57 6.22
N THR A 68 -5.97 -4.54 4.92
CA THR A 68 -4.89 -5.35 4.34
C THR A 68 -3.54 -5.06 5.01
N ILE A 69 -3.25 -3.80 5.31
CA ILE A 69 -2.04 -3.41 6.05
C ILE A 69 -1.96 -4.16 7.39
N PHE A 70 -3.02 -4.12 8.17
CA PHE A 70 -3.05 -4.79 9.48
C PHE A 70 -3.00 -6.32 9.35
N GLU A 71 -3.68 -6.89 8.36
CA GLU A 71 -3.63 -8.33 8.11
C GLU A 71 -2.23 -8.80 7.70
N LEU A 72 -1.55 -8.08 6.82
CA LEU A 72 -0.18 -8.40 6.42
C LEU A 72 0.78 -8.26 7.60
N ASN A 73 0.59 -7.28 8.45
CA ASN A 73 1.37 -7.14 9.67
C ASN A 73 1.12 -8.31 10.63
N ARG A 74 -0.12 -8.69 10.85
CA ARG A 74 -0.48 -9.80 11.73
C ARG A 74 0.10 -11.13 11.25
N GLN A 75 0.00 -11.40 9.95
CA GLN A 75 0.39 -12.69 9.38
C GLN A 75 1.89 -12.81 9.12
N TYR A 76 2.53 -11.74 8.69
CA TYR A 76 3.91 -11.77 8.19
C TYR A 76 4.87 -10.85 8.95
N GLY A 77 4.36 -9.98 9.80
CA GLY A 77 5.17 -9.02 10.54
C GLY A 77 5.62 -7.81 9.70
N TRP A 78 5.17 -7.68 8.46
CA TRP A 78 5.50 -6.51 7.64
C TRP A 78 4.89 -5.26 8.24
N SER A 79 5.68 -4.20 8.34
CA SER A 79 5.30 -3.00 9.08
C SER A 79 5.48 -1.69 8.31
N LYS A 80 6.09 -1.72 7.12
CA LYS A 80 6.39 -0.52 6.33
C LYS A 80 5.56 -0.49 5.05
N PHE A 81 4.64 0.47 4.99
CA PHE A 81 3.67 0.59 3.89
C PHE A 81 3.66 2.00 3.33
N ILE A 82 3.51 2.11 2.02
CA ILE A 82 3.36 3.39 1.34
C ILE A 82 2.10 3.36 0.50
N ILE A 83 1.18 4.28 0.77
CA ILE A 83 -0.02 4.46 -0.03
C ILE A 83 0.27 5.57 -1.04
N VAL A 84 0.26 5.21 -2.32
CA VAL A 84 0.49 6.13 -3.43
C VAL A 84 -0.85 6.52 -4.02
N VAL A 85 -1.10 7.81 -4.10
CA VAL A 85 -2.38 8.38 -4.56
C VAL A 85 -2.19 9.31 -5.75
N PRO A 86 -3.19 9.43 -6.64
CA PRO A 86 -3.05 10.24 -7.86
C PRO A 86 -3.30 11.74 -7.66
N SER A 87 -3.87 12.14 -6.53
CA SER A 87 -4.23 13.54 -6.29
C SER A 87 -4.17 13.92 -4.82
N ILE A 88 -4.09 15.23 -4.57
CA ILE A 88 -4.12 15.80 -3.21
C ILE A 88 -5.46 15.51 -2.52
N ALA A 89 -6.57 15.57 -3.24
CA ALA A 89 -7.89 15.27 -2.68
C ALA A 89 -7.99 13.84 -2.16
N ILE A 90 -7.49 12.87 -2.93
CA ILE A 90 -7.47 11.46 -2.51
C ILE A 90 -6.50 11.27 -1.34
N ARG A 91 -5.35 11.94 -1.36
CA ARG A 91 -4.38 11.94 -0.26
C ARG A 91 -5.01 12.36 1.07
N GLU A 92 -5.73 13.48 1.07
CA GLU A 92 -6.41 13.96 2.26
C GLU A 92 -7.52 13.00 2.73
N GLY A 93 -8.27 12.43 1.80
CA GLY A 93 -9.28 11.43 2.10
C GLY A 93 -8.71 10.17 2.75
N VAL A 94 -7.57 9.71 2.26
CA VAL A 94 -6.87 8.53 2.82
C VAL A 94 -6.36 8.83 4.23
N ALA A 95 -5.71 9.98 4.43
CA ALA A 95 -5.22 10.39 5.75
C ALA A 95 -6.38 10.46 6.75
N LYS A 96 -7.51 11.01 6.34
CA LYS A 96 -8.71 11.07 7.18
C LYS A 96 -9.27 9.68 7.49
N SER A 97 -9.26 8.77 6.54
CA SER A 97 -9.70 7.39 6.76
C SER A 97 -8.79 6.67 7.75
N LEU A 98 -7.48 6.86 7.67
CA LEU A 98 -6.52 6.32 8.63
C LEU A 98 -6.80 6.83 10.05
N GLU A 99 -7.12 8.12 10.19
CA GLU A 99 -7.47 8.73 11.47
C GLU A 99 -8.79 8.18 12.02
N ILE A 100 -9.84 8.18 11.22
CA ILE A 100 -11.19 7.74 11.62
C ILE A 100 -11.23 6.27 12.01
N THR A 101 -10.51 5.41 11.28
CA THR A 101 -10.53 3.96 11.51
C THR A 101 -9.54 3.49 12.56
N ALA A 102 -8.74 4.38 13.14
CA ALA A 102 -7.66 4.01 14.06
C ALA A 102 -8.17 3.20 15.27
N GLU A 103 -9.24 3.65 15.91
CA GLU A 103 -9.82 2.97 17.08
C GLU A 103 -10.42 1.60 16.70
N HIS A 104 -11.09 1.53 15.55
CA HIS A 104 -11.64 0.27 15.04
C HIS A 104 -10.54 -0.78 14.85
N PHE A 105 -9.44 -0.42 14.22
CA PHE A 105 -8.33 -1.35 13.99
C PHE A 105 -7.55 -1.64 15.27
N LEU A 106 -7.48 -0.69 16.20
CA LEU A 106 -6.89 -0.92 17.51
C LEU A 106 -7.66 -2.01 18.28
N GLU A 107 -9.00 -1.97 18.25
CA GLU A 107 -9.85 -2.99 18.87
C GLU A 107 -9.64 -4.37 18.23
N THR A 108 -9.55 -4.43 16.91
CA THR A 108 -9.45 -5.69 16.16
C THR A 108 -8.05 -6.30 16.23
N TYR A 109 -7.00 -5.48 16.07
CA TYR A 109 -5.63 -5.95 15.90
C TYR A 109 -4.72 -5.64 17.09
N HIS A 110 -5.22 -4.90 18.07
CA HIS A 110 -4.45 -4.45 19.25
C HIS A 110 -3.20 -3.65 18.89
N LYS A 111 -3.27 -2.95 17.77
CA LYS A 111 -2.19 -2.11 17.23
C LYS A 111 -2.75 -0.84 16.62
N LYS A 112 -2.00 0.23 16.76
CA LYS A 112 -2.28 1.52 16.14
C LYS A 112 -1.24 1.79 15.06
N ALA A 113 -1.64 2.10 13.85
CA ALA A 113 -0.73 2.50 12.80
C ALA A 113 -0.30 3.96 13.00
N ARG A 114 0.99 4.20 12.89
CA ARG A 114 1.50 5.57 12.73
C ARG A 114 1.43 5.92 11.26
N PHE A 115 0.95 7.11 10.95
CA PHE A 115 0.87 7.54 9.55
C PHE A 115 1.24 9.01 9.43
N PHE A 116 1.74 9.37 8.26
CA PHE A 116 2.04 10.74 7.89
C PHE A 116 1.91 10.92 6.38
N ILE A 117 1.71 12.17 5.97
CA ILE A 117 1.77 12.56 4.57
C ILE A 117 3.21 13.00 4.26
N TYR A 118 3.80 12.42 3.22
CA TYR A 118 5.14 12.82 2.80
C TYR A 118 5.21 14.32 2.51
N ASN A 119 6.18 14.99 3.12
CA ASN A 119 6.44 16.40 2.93
C ASN A 119 7.96 16.63 2.95
N SER A 120 8.49 17.18 1.85
CA SER A 120 9.92 17.45 1.72
C SER A 120 10.49 18.45 2.74
N LYS A 121 9.61 19.18 3.43
CA LYS A 121 9.97 20.13 4.50
C LYS A 121 9.92 19.52 5.90
N GLN A 122 9.47 18.28 6.03
CA GLN A 122 9.28 17.59 7.32
C GLN A 122 9.87 16.17 7.25
N LEU A 123 11.15 16.09 6.91
CA LEU A 123 11.83 14.79 6.69
C LEU A 123 12.06 14.00 7.96
N HIS A 124 11.86 14.59 9.15
CA HIS A 124 11.94 13.87 10.42
C HIS A 124 10.92 12.72 10.51
N HIS A 125 9.80 12.80 9.77
CA HIS A 125 8.85 11.69 9.68
C HIS A 125 9.45 10.44 9.03
N LEU A 126 10.41 10.60 8.11
CA LEU A 126 11.12 9.46 7.51
C LEU A 126 12.02 8.76 8.52
N GLU A 127 12.63 9.50 9.43
CA GLU A 127 13.42 8.92 10.54
C GLU A 127 12.51 8.06 11.42
N SER A 128 11.36 8.59 11.82
CA SER A 128 10.38 7.86 12.64
C SER A 128 9.84 6.64 11.88
N PHE A 129 9.58 6.78 10.59
CA PHE A 129 9.13 5.68 9.74
C PHE A 129 10.11 4.51 9.76
N SER A 130 11.41 4.80 9.68
CA SER A 130 12.47 3.79 9.66
C SER A 130 12.75 3.20 11.05
N SER A 131 12.73 4.02 12.08
CA SER A 131 13.19 3.63 13.43
C SER A 131 12.11 3.01 14.29
N ASP A 132 10.85 3.16 13.95
CA ASP A 132 9.75 2.60 14.73
C ASP A 132 9.47 1.14 14.33
N ALA A 133 9.29 0.29 15.33
CA ALA A 133 9.03 -1.14 15.13
C ALA A 133 7.57 -1.45 14.78
N GLY A 134 6.66 -0.52 15.03
CA GLY A 134 5.22 -0.69 14.79
C GLY A 134 4.84 -0.52 13.33
N VAL A 135 3.55 -0.59 13.07
CA VAL A 135 2.98 -0.34 11.74
C VAL A 135 3.13 1.14 11.38
N ASN A 136 3.81 1.40 10.29
CA ASN A 136 4.06 2.75 9.78
C ASN A 136 3.58 2.87 8.34
N VAL A 137 2.81 3.91 8.07
CA VAL A 137 2.20 4.17 6.77
C VAL A 137 2.57 5.57 6.31
N MET A 138 3.20 5.66 5.14
CA MET A 138 3.43 6.94 4.47
C MET A 138 2.40 7.10 3.35
N VAL A 139 1.74 8.24 3.30
CA VAL A 139 0.85 8.61 2.19
C VAL A 139 1.58 9.60 1.30
N ILE A 140 1.68 9.32 0.01
CA ILE A 140 2.39 10.16 -0.95
C ILE A 140 1.58 10.29 -2.24
N ASN A 141 1.45 11.51 -2.75
CA ASN A 141 0.87 11.73 -4.06
C ASN A 141 1.95 11.69 -5.14
N VAL A 142 1.57 11.26 -6.33
CA VAL A 142 2.51 11.03 -7.46
C VAL A 142 3.34 12.25 -7.80
N GLN A 143 2.81 13.45 -7.62
CA GLN A 143 3.50 14.69 -7.91
C GLN A 143 4.74 14.91 -7.04
N ALA A 144 4.83 14.24 -5.88
CA ALA A 144 5.97 14.37 -4.98
C ALA A 144 7.23 13.63 -5.47
N PHE A 145 7.10 12.71 -6.41
CA PHE A 145 8.23 11.91 -6.88
C PHE A 145 8.32 11.76 -8.41
N ASN A 146 7.28 12.12 -9.17
CA ASN A 146 7.31 12.00 -10.64
C ASN A 146 7.94 13.20 -11.36
N ALA A 147 8.62 14.02 -10.67
CA ALA A 147 8.76 15.41 -10.88
C ALA A 147 9.63 15.94 -12.03
N THR A 148 9.10 16.98 -12.59
CA THR A 148 9.81 17.96 -13.41
C THR A 148 10.07 19.27 -12.66
N GLY A 149 9.42 19.50 -11.52
CA GLY A 149 9.56 20.72 -10.72
C GLY A 149 10.70 20.68 -9.71
N LYS A 150 11.21 21.86 -9.34
CA LYS A 150 12.36 21.99 -8.44
C LYS A 150 12.12 21.41 -7.04
N ASP A 151 10.93 21.58 -6.47
CA ASP A 151 10.57 21.07 -5.16
C ASP A 151 10.35 19.56 -5.15
N ASN A 152 9.94 19.01 -6.28
CA ASN A 152 9.63 17.60 -6.43
C ASN A 152 10.89 16.73 -6.64
N ARG A 153 12.03 17.34 -6.95
CA ARG A 153 13.31 16.63 -7.08
C ARG A 153 13.97 16.37 -5.74
N ARG A 154 13.54 17.06 -4.67
CA ARG A 154 14.16 16.94 -3.35
C ARG A 154 14.16 15.51 -2.83
N ILE A 155 13.20 14.69 -3.21
CA ILE A 155 13.16 13.28 -2.82
C ILE A 155 14.38 12.50 -3.34
N TYR A 156 14.97 12.94 -4.45
CA TYR A 156 16.11 12.29 -5.12
C TYR A 156 17.46 12.97 -4.85
N GLU A 157 17.47 14.05 -4.08
CA GLU A 157 18.67 14.83 -3.85
C GLU A 157 19.26 14.57 -2.46
N GLU A 158 20.59 14.62 -2.36
CA GLU A 158 21.26 14.67 -1.08
C GLU A 158 20.96 16.00 -0.41
N LEU A 159 20.35 15.97 0.77
CA LEU A 159 19.94 17.17 1.48
C LEU A 159 20.79 17.38 2.72
N ASP A 160 21.38 18.58 2.86
CA ASP A 160 22.22 18.94 4.01
C ASP A 160 21.42 18.89 5.31
N ASP A 161 20.16 19.31 5.27
CA ASP A 161 19.25 19.26 6.42
C ASP A 161 18.76 17.85 6.75
N PHE A 162 19.16 16.85 5.95
CA PHE A 162 18.85 15.43 6.15
C PHE A 162 20.12 14.57 6.20
N GLN A 163 21.17 15.08 6.83
CA GLN A 163 22.47 14.43 6.99
C GLN A 163 23.10 13.98 5.66
N SER A 164 22.98 14.81 4.63
CA SER A 164 23.47 14.54 3.28
C SER A 164 22.94 13.24 2.67
N ARG A 165 21.75 12.79 3.10
CA ARG A 165 21.07 11.61 2.57
C ARG A 165 19.97 12.01 1.59
N LYS A 166 19.69 11.11 0.65
CA LYS A 166 18.54 11.22 -0.24
C LYS A 166 17.31 10.66 0.45
N PRO A 167 16.20 11.40 0.53
CA PRO A 167 14.96 10.86 1.11
C PRO A 167 14.53 9.53 0.50
N ILE A 168 14.65 9.38 -0.83
CA ILE A 168 14.26 8.14 -1.51
C ILE A 168 15.08 6.93 -1.04
N ASP A 169 16.36 7.11 -0.73
CA ASP A 169 17.21 6.02 -0.26
C ASP A 169 16.80 5.55 1.14
N VAL A 170 16.45 6.48 2.01
CA VAL A 170 15.93 6.17 3.34
C VAL A 170 14.61 5.41 3.25
N ILE A 171 13.72 5.84 2.37
CA ILE A 171 12.45 5.17 2.12
C ILE A 171 12.70 3.75 1.59
N ALA A 172 13.52 3.62 0.57
CA ALA A 172 13.80 2.33 -0.10
C ALA A 172 14.47 1.32 0.83
N ALA A 173 15.27 1.78 1.80
CA ALA A 173 15.93 0.91 2.76
C ALA A 173 14.94 0.14 3.64
N ASN A 174 13.70 0.60 3.78
CA ASN A 174 12.64 -0.06 4.53
C ASN A 174 12.02 -1.26 3.79
N ARG A 175 12.31 -1.45 2.52
CA ARG A 175 11.69 -2.47 1.66
C ARG A 175 10.17 -2.39 1.73
N PRO A 176 9.57 -1.23 1.42
CA PRO A 176 8.15 -0.97 1.66
C PRO A 176 7.24 -1.81 0.77
N ILE A 177 6.03 -2.06 1.25
CA ILE A 177 4.93 -2.54 0.42
C ILE A 177 4.20 -1.31 -0.11
N LEU A 178 4.08 -1.21 -1.44
CA LEU A 178 3.34 -0.13 -2.08
C LEU A 178 1.88 -0.53 -2.27
N ILE A 179 1.00 0.38 -1.92
CA ILE A 179 -0.44 0.30 -2.21
C ILE A 179 -0.76 1.44 -3.17
N LEU A 180 -1.14 1.11 -4.39
CA LEU A 180 -1.51 2.09 -5.41
C LEU A 180 -3.03 2.26 -5.42
N ASP A 181 -3.50 3.46 -5.11
CA ASP A 181 -4.91 3.81 -5.16
C ASP A 181 -5.24 4.38 -6.54
N GLU A 182 -6.02 3.66 -7.34
CA GLU A 182 -6.40 4.02 -8.70
C GLU A 182 -5.18 4.29 -9.61
N PRO A 183 -4.31 3.29 -9.86
CA PRO A 183 -3.09 3.48 -10.64
C PRO A 183 -3.33 3.98 -12.07
N GLN A 184 -4.50 3.70 -12.66
CA GLN A 184 -4.84 4.20 -14.00
C GLN A 184 -5.05 5.73 -14.05
N LYS A 185 -5.27 6.37 -12.89
CA LYS A 185 -5.37 7.83 -12.78
C LYS A 185 -4.01 8.50 -12.58
N MET A 186 -2.96 7.72 -12.39
CA MET A 186 -1.59 8.21 -12.27
C MET A 186 -1.02 8.37 -13.66
N GLU A 187 -0.98 9.59 -14.16
CA GLU A 187 -0.67 9.91 -15.56
C GLU A 187 0.69 9.36 -16.03
N GLY A 188 0.65 8.56 -17.09
CA GLY A 188 1.81 8.12 -17.86
C GLY A 188 2.59 6.94 -17.26
N GLY A 189 3.13 6.08 -18.16
CA GLY A 189 3.96 4.95 -17.80
C GLY A 189 5.23 5.33 -17.03
N LYS A 190 5.77 6.53 -17.28
CA LYS A 190 6.95 7.04 -16.58
C LYS A 190 6.73 7.24 -15.09
N THR A 191 5.54 7.69 -14.69
CA THR A 191 5.19 7.87 -13.27
C THR A 191 5.18 6.53 -12.53
N LEU A 192 4.52 5.52 -13.10
CA LEU A 192 4.48 4.19 -12.52
C LEU A 192 5.87 3.54 -12.53
N ASP A 193 6.65 3.73 -13.60
CA ASP A 193 8.02 3.20 -13.69
C ASP A 193 8.94 3.82 -12.62
N SER A 194 8.73 5.08 -12.25
CA SER A 194 9.54 5.75 -11.22
C SER A 194 9.39 5.12 -9.83
N LEU A 195 8.34 4.33 -9.60
CA LEU A 195 8.15 3.59 -8.36
C LEU A 195 9.26 2.57 -8.10
N VAL A 196 10.06 2.21 -9.10
CA VAL A 196 11.24 1.35 -8.94
C VAL A 196 12.22 1.94 -7.92
N ASN A 197 12.29 3.25 -7.80
CA ASN A 197 13.19 3.93 -6.88
C ASN A 197 12.85 3.70 -5.40
N PHE A 198 11.62 3.28 -5.11
CA PHE A 198 11.21 2.89 -3.76
C PHE A 198 11.67 1.48 -3.39
N LYS A 199 12.15 0.70 -4.34
CA LYS A 199 12.58 -0.71 -4.16
C LYS A 199 11.59 -1.53 -3.36
N PRO A 200 10.32 -1.59 -3.78
CA PRO A 200 9.28 -2.21 -2.97
C PRO A 200 9.40 -3.74 -2.90
N LEU A 201 8.93 -4.28 -1.79
CA LEU A 201 8.79 -5.72 -1.59
C LEU A 201 7.74 -6.30 -2.54
N MET A 202 6.62 -5.62 -2.67
CA MET A 202 5.51 -5.94 -3.57
C MET A 202 4.68 -4.70 -3.84
N VAL A 203 3.82 -4.79 -4.86
CA VAL A 203 2.89 -3.74 -5.24
C VAL A 203 1.48 -4.29 -5.22
N LEU A 204 0.60 -3.65 -4.45
CA LEU A 204 -0.83 -3.94 -4.40
C LEU A 204 -1.57 -2.83 -5.15
N ARG A 205 -2.34 -3.18 -6.16
CA ARG A 205 -2.97 -2.24 -7.07
C ARG A 205 -4.49 -2.30 -6.93
N TYR A 206 -5.05 -1.28 -6.29
CA TYR A 206 -6.48 -1.18 -6.00
C TYR A 206 -7.15 -0.26 -7.00
N SER A 207 -8.08 -0.79 -7.79
CA SER A 207 -8.78 -0.04 -8.81
C SER A 207 -10.15 -0.62 -9.14
N ALA A 208 -11.07 0.22 -9.58
CA ALA A 208 -12.33 -0.22 -10.19
C ALA A 208 -12.08 -0.88 -11.56
N THR A 209 -11.10 -0.38 -12.31
CA THR A 209 -10.69 -0.90 -13.62
C THR A 209 -9.18 -0.86 -13.77
N HIS A 210 -8.59 -2.00 -14.14
CA HIS A 210 -7.18 -2.07 -14.49
C HIS A 210 -7.02 -2.06 -16.02
N LYS A 211 -6.30 -1.07 -16.55
CA LYS A 211 -5.95 -1.01 -17.98
C LYS A 211 -5.02 -2.14 -18.38
N THR A 212 -4.11 -2.50 -17.48
CA THR A 212 -3.19 -3.62 -17.63
C THR A 212 -3.39 -4.56 -16.45
N THR A 213 -3.66 -5.83 -16.73
CA THR A 213 -3.86 -6.83 -15.69
C THR A 213 -2.52 -7.47 -15.32
N HIS A 214 -2.25 -7.57 -14.02
CA HIS A 214 -1.14 -8.31 -13.44
C HIS A 214 -1.67 -9.62 -12.84
N ASN A 215 -1.31 -9.94 -11.60
CA ASN A 215 -1.87 -11.11 -10.94
C ASN A 215 -3.10 -10.68 -10.12
N LYS A 216 -4.28 -10.93 -10.65
CA LYS A 216 -5.54 -10.55 -9.99
C LYS A 216 -5.87 -11.55 -8.89
N ILE A 217 -6.02 -11.04 -7.65
CA ILE A 217 -6.32 -11.87 -6.48
C ILE A 217 -7.67 -11.57 -5.86
N HIS A 218 -8.32 -10.49 -6.25
CA HIS A 218 -9.64 -10.12 -5.76
C HIS A 218 -10.41 -9.40 -6.87
N ARG A 219 -11.68 -9.67 -6.94
CA ARG A 219 -12.61 -8.96 -7.82
C ARG A 219 -13.91 -8.71 -7.07
N LEU A 220 -14.32 -7.46 -7.05
CA LEU A 220 -15.59 -7.04 -6.49
C LEU A 220 -16.14 -5.93 -7.39
N ASP A 221 -17.07 -6.28 -8.27
CA ASP A 221 -17.78 -5.32 -9.10
C ASP A 221 -19.17 -5.00 -8.53
N ALA A 222 -19.85 -4.01 -9.14
CA ALA A 222 -21.14 -3.55 -8.63
C ALA A 222 -22.20 -4.67 -8.66
N LEU A 223 -22.18 -5.54 -9.67
CA LEU A 223 -23.12 -6.65 -9.78
C LEU A 223 -22.85 -7.72 -8.72
N ASP A 224 -21.60 -8.16 -8.59
CA ASP A 224 -21.20 -9.14 -7.60
C ASP A 224 -21.44 -8.62 -6.19
N ALA A 225 -21.09 -7.37 -5.93
CA ALA A 225 -21.31 -6.73 -4.65
C ALA A 225 -22.80 -6.63 -4.31
N TYR A 226 -23.66 -6.31 -5.29
CA TYR A 226 -25.09 -6.27 -5.12
C TYR A 226 -25.65 -7.65 -4.82
N ASN A 227 -25.30 -8.66 -5.62
CA ASN A 227 -25.77 -10.04 -5.46
C ASN A 227 -25.36 -10.63 -4.11
N GLN A 228 -24.17 -10.30 -3.63
CA GLN A 228 -23.67 -10.75 -2.33
C GLN A 228 -23.97 -9.78 -1.19
N LYS A 229 -24.67 -8.67 -1.47
CA LYS A 229 -24.98 -7.59 -0.52
C LYS A 229 -23.71 -6.97 0.10
N LEU A 230 -22.58 -7.05 -0.61
CA LEU A 230 -21.29 -6.61 -0.09
C LEU A 230 -21.12 -5.10 -0.13
N VAL A 231 -21.66 -4.40 -1.14
CA VAL A 231 -21.57 -2.93 -1.23
C VAL A 231 -22.15 -2.30 0.03
N LYS A 232 -23.38 -2.66 0.37
CA LYS A 232 -24.06 -2.16 1.56
C LYS A 232 -23.37 -2.61 2.84
N LYS A 233 -22.93 -3.88 2.90
CA LYS A 233 -22.23 -4.43 4.05
C LYS A 233 -20.91 -3.71 4.30
N LEU A 234 -20.11 -3.48 3.26
CA LEU A 234 -18.83 -2.77 3.39
C LEU A 234 -19.03 -1.32 3.83
N SER A 235 -20.02 -0.64 3.28
CA SER A 235 -20.38 0.73 3.71
C SER A 235 -20.80 0.78 5.17
N LEU A 236 -21.59 -0.18 5.63
CA LEU A 236 -22.03 -0.29 7.03
C LEU A 236 -20.86 -0.64 7.95
N ILE A 237 -19.98 -1.52 7.56
CA ILE A 237 -18.77 -1.85 8.32
C ILE A 237 -17.92 -0.60 8.52
N HIS A 238 -17.72 0.18 7.47
CA HIS A 238 -16.95 1.40 7.53
C HIS A 238 -17.54 2.44 8.50
N ILE A 239 -18.86 2.49 8.64
CA ILE A 239 -19.57 3.48 9.46
C ILE A 239 -19.85 2.97 10.87
N SER A 240 -20.25 1.72 11.04
CA SER A 240 -20.87 1.21 12.28
C SER A 240 -19.97 0.34 13.14
N GLU A 241 -18.98 -0.34 12.60
CA GLU A 241 -18.11 -1.18 13.43
C GLU A 241 -17.30 -0.40 14.48
N PRO A 242 -16.82 0.84 14.19
CA PRO A 242 -16.15 1.61 15.20
C PRO A 242 -17.00 1.99 16.43
N THR A 243 -18.32 1.86 16.32
CA THR A 243 -19.26 2.30 17.35
C THR A 243 -19.97 1.18 18.09
N ARG A 244 -19.66 -0.09 17.82
CA ARG A 244 -20.27 -1.20 18.58
C ARG A 244 -19.56 -1.35 19.93
N PRO A 245 -20.25 -1.00 21.03
CA PRO A 245 -19.81 -1.49 22.34
C PRO A 245 -20.04 -3.01 22.40
N TYR A 246 -19.06 -3.72 22.84
CA TYR A 246 -19.21 -5.12 23.23
C TYR A 246 -19.85 -5.22 24.60
#